data_88215bbdc953a92839c784902737b817
#
_entry.id   88215bbdc953a92839c784902737b817
#
_cell.length_a   1.000
_cell.length_b   1.000
_cell.length_c   1.000
_cell.angle_alpha   90.00
_cell.angle_beta   90.00
_cell.angle_gamma   90.00
#
_symmetry.space_group_name_H-M   'P 1'
#
loop_
_entity.id
_entity.type
_entity.pdbx_description
1 polymer ?
#
loop_
_entity_poly.entity_id
_entity_poly.type
_entity_poly.pdbx_seq_one_letter_code
_entity_poly.pdbx_strand_id
1 'polypeptide(L)'
;MLESILLFVPLISVIIVSGLLVLSFINFSIARKNMQRQSDQQIANLKIESEQQIYSRIMEARLKLENTEEFTKMASESSVFRERFDLVDSPSEYYIIVSFLDLFEYVFHLNKMQMLDETVMKRWEALTETIMTIPKFRSIWIKTKESRPDKDFGEFIDSLLVQK
;
A
#
# COMPACT_ATOMS: atom_id res chain seq x y z
N MET A 1 -71.39 22.62 5.98
CA MET A 1 -70.02 23.15 5.91
C MET A 1 -69.04 22.52 6.89
N LEU A 2 -69.38 22.34 8.19
CA LEU A 2 -68.56 21.69 9.19
C LEU A 2 -68.28 20.18 8.90
N GLU A 3 -69.31 19.45 8.45
CA GLU A 3 -69.17 18.01 8.14
C GLU A 3 -68.22 17.75 6.95
N SER A 4 -68.15 18.64 5.96
CA SER A 4 -67.21 18.50 4.86
C SER A 4 -65.78 18.70 5.30
N ILE A 5 -65.51 19.57 6.27
CA ILE A 5 -64.19 19.83 6.82
C ILE A 5 -63.69 18.63 7.63
N LEU A 6 -64.57 18.00 8.42
CA LEU A 6 -64.26 16.82 9.21
C LEU A 6 -63.85 15.60 8.38
N LEU A 7 -64.35 15.50 7.15
CA LEU A 7 -63.96 14.41 6.22
C LEU A 7 -62.60 14.60 5.57
N PHE A 8 -62.14 15.86 5.43
CA PHE A 8 -60.85 16.17 4.81
C PHE A 8 -59.66 16.03 5.80
N VAL A 9 -59.88 16.19 7.11
CA VAL A 9 -58.81 16.11 8.09
C VAL A 9 -58.09 14.73 8.10
N PRO A 10 -58.81 13.57 8.10
CA PRO A 10 -58.12 12.26 8.04
C PRO A 10 -57.41 12.05 6.70
N LEU A 11 -57.90 12.55 5.60
CA LEU A 11 -57.28 12.44 4.30
C LEU A 11 -55.91 13.20 4.26
N ILE A 12 -55.90 14.44 4.77
CA ILE A 12 -54.69 15.24 4.89
C ILE A 12 -53.68 14.57 5.82
N SER A 13 -54.12 14.00 6.95
CA SER A 13 -53.27 13.31 7.86
C SER A 13 -52.60 12.09 7.22
N VAL A 14 -53.32 11.30 6.43
CA VAL A 14 -52.76 10.15 5.69
C VAL A 14 -51.73 10.60 4.69
N ILE A 15 -51.94 11.68 3.96
CA ILE A 15 -50.99 12.22 2.99
C ILE A 15 -49.71 12.67 3.70
N ILE A 16 -49.80 13.38 4.82
CA ILE A 16 -48.66 13.85 5.61
C ILE A 16 -47.85 12.66 6.16
N VAL A 17 -48.54 11.70 6.77
CA VAL A 17 -47.87 10.51 7.33
C VAL A 17 -47.19 9.70 6.23
N SER A 18 -47.84 9.52 5.10
CA SER A 18 -47.23 8.83 3.93
C SER A 18 -45.99 9.55 3.43
N GLY A 19 -46.06 10.89 3.32
CA GLY A 19 -44.90 11.71 2.95
C GLY A 19 -43.73 11.60 3.93
N LEU A 20 -44.02 11.63 5.22
CA LEU A 20 -43.01 11.44 6.28
C LEU A 20 -42.39 10.04 6.23
N LEU A 21 -43.18 9.00 5.97
CA LEU A 21 -42.65 7.63 5.80
C LEU A 21 -41.71 7.50 4.62
N VAL A 22 -42.07 8.12 3.46
CA VAL A 22 -41.21 8.13 2.28
C VAL A 22 -39.92 8.86 2.56
N LEU A 23 -39.96 10.05 3.17
CA LEU A 23 -38.76 10.81 3.56
C LEU A 23 -37.89 10.05 4.54
N SER A 24 -38.49 9.37 5.56
CA SER A 24 -37.78 8.55 6.51
C SER A 24 -37.07 7.37 5.83
N PHE A 25 -37.74 6.73 4.87
CA PHE A 25 -37.14 5.63 4.10
C PHE A 25 -35.96 6.10 3.24
N ILE A 26 -36.09 7.25 2.58
CA ILE A 26 -35.01 7.86 1.80
C ILE A 26 -33.83 8.19 2.70
N ASN A 27 -34.06 8.86 3.83
CA ASN A 27 -33.01 9.20 4.79
C ASN A 27 -32.33 7.95 5.37
N PHE A 28 -33.09 6.90 5.67
CA PHE A 28 -32.54 5.62 6.13
C PHE A 28 -31.67 4.97 5.06
N SER A 29 -32.10 4.98 3.80
CA SER A 29 -31.33 4.43 2.69
C SER A 29 -30.01 5.19 2.49
N ILE A 30 -30.05 6.53 2.56
CA ILE A 30 -28.85 7.39 2.47
C ILE A 30 -27.91 7.10 3.66
N ALA A 31 -28.44 7.06 4.88
CA ALA A 31 -27.68 6.80 6.09
C ALA A 31 -27.00 5.42 6.03
N ARG A 32 -27.72 4.39 5.60
CA ARG A 32 -27.18 3.04 5.39
C ARG A 32 -26.03 3.04 4.38
N LYS A 33 -26.19 3.74 3.25
CA LYS A 33 -25.14 3.83 2.21
C LYS A 33 -23.90 4.57 2.68
N ASN A 34 -24.10 5.64 3.48
CA ASN A 34 -23.00 6.39 4.07
C ASN A 34 -22.26 5.56 5.12
N MET A 35 -22.99 4.81 5.96
CA MET A 35 -22.40 3.94 6.98
C MET A 35 -21.59 2.80 6.33
N GLN A 36 -22.08 2.23 5.24
CA GLN A 36 -21.34 1.22 4.48
C GLN A 36 -20.04 1.79 3.89
N ARG A 37 -20.09 2.97 3.27
CA ARG A 37 -18.88 3.64 2.76
C ARG A 37 -17.86 3.95 3.84
N GLN A 38 -18.33 4.42 5.00
CA GLN A 38 -17.44 4.66 6.16
C GLN A 38 -16.81 3.36 6.65
N SER A 39 -17.58 2.28 6.74
CA SER A 39 -17.06 0.96 7.13
C SER A 39 -16.01 0.46 6.14
N ASP A 40 -16.28 0.57 4.83
CA ASP A 40 -15.34 0.15 3.79
C ASP A 40 -14.02 0.96 3.86
N GLN A 41 -14.13 2.27 4.11
CA GLN A 41 -12.95 3.13 4.31
C GLN A 41 -12.19 2.77 5.58
N GLN A 42 -12.87 2.47 6.68
CA GLN A 42 -12.21 2.03 7.91
C GLN A 42 -11.48 0.71 7.73
N ILE A 43 -12.09 -0.27 7.05
CA ILE A 43 -11.45 -1.55 6.74
C ILE A 43 -10.22 -1.35 5.87
N ALA A 44 -10.31 -0.50 4.85
CA ALA A 44 -9.18 -0.17 4.00
C ALA A 44 -8.03 0.47 4.82
N ASN A 45 -8.34 1.45 5.68
CA ASN A 45 -7.34 2.10 6.53
C ASN A 45 -6.68 1.12 7.52
N LEU A 46 -7.47 0.24 8.15
CA LEU A 46 -6.93 -0.78 9.07
C LEU A 46 -6.01 -1.78 8.35
N LYS A 47 -6.36 -2.15 7.12
CA LYS A 47 -5.51 -3.02 6.31
C LYS A 47 -4.16 -2.37 6.03
N ILE A 48 -4.17 -1.11 5.63
CA ILE A 48 -2.98 -0.32 5.36
C ILE A 48 -2.09 -0.19 6.60
N GLU A 49 -2.70 0.18 7.74
CA GLU A 49 -1.98 0.29 9.01
C GLU A 49 -1.35 -1.03 9.42
N SER A 50 -2.09 -2.14 9.25
CA SER A 50 -1.57 -3.49 9.50
C SER A 50 -0.38 -3.84 8.58
N GLU A 51 -0.48 -3.55 7.29
CA GLU A 51 0.61 -3.76 6.33
C GLU A 51 1.85 -2.93 6.69
N GLN A 52 1.67 -1.65 7.06
CA GLN A 52 2.77 -0.79 7.52
C GLN A 52 3.44 -1.33 8.78
N GLN A 53 2.66 -1.79 9.75
CA GLN A 53 3.20 -2.39 10.98
C GLN A 53 3.97 -3.67 10.71
N ILE A 54 3.45 -4.55 9.85
CA ILE A 54 4.11 -5.79 9.46
C ILE A 54 5.43 -5.47 8.75
N TYR A 55 5.39 -4.56 7.77
CA TYR A 55 6.58 -4.13 7.04
C TYR A 55 7.66 -3.56 7.97
N SER A 56 7.27 -2.63 8.86
CA SER A 56 8.18 -2.04 9.84
C SER A 56 8.83 -3.10 10.75
N ARG A 57 8.04 -4.07 11.24
CA ARG A 57 8.55 -5.17 12.08
C ARG A 57 9.49 -6.09 11.33
N ILE A 58 9.18 -6.40 10.07
CA ILE A 58 10.06 -7.22 9.22
C ILE A 58 11.39 -6.50 8.99
N MET A 59 11.36 -5.20 8.66
CA MET A 59 12.56 -4.41 8.46
C MET A 59 13.40 -4.30 9.74
N GLU A 60 12.77 -4.07 10.89
CA GLU A 60 13.47 -4.02 12.18
C GLU A 60 14.11 -5.37 12.55
N ALA A 61 13.36 -6.46 12.37
CA ALA A 61 13.88 -7.81 12.62
C ALA A 61 15.04 -8.13 11.68
N ARG A 62 14.93 -7.76 10.41
CA ARG A 62 15.95 -7.95 9.39
C ARG A 62 17.23 -7.20 9.74
N LEU A 63 17.14 -5.89 10.02
CA LEU A 63 18.30 -5.09 10.43
C LEU A 63 19.00 -5.64 11.68
N LYS A 64 18.26 -6.22 12.61
CA LYS A 64 18.82 -6.84 13.81
C LYS A 64 19.51 -8.17 13.51
N LEU A 65 18.92 -9.00 12.67
CA LEU A 65 19.45 -10.34 12.35
C LEU A 65 20.62 -10.27 11.36
N GLU A 66 20.48 -9.47 10.32
CA GLU A 66 21.43 -9.37 9.21
C GLU A 66 22.78 -8.75 9.62
N ASN A 67 22.82 -8.01 10.74
CA ASN A 67 24.04 -7.47 11.32
C ASN A 67 24.75 -8.44 12.29
N THR A 68 24.25 -9.68 12.44
CA THR A 68 24.91 -10.67 13.30
C THR A 68 25.90 -11.51 12.49
N GLU A 69 27.03 -11.82 13.11
CA GLU A 69 28.07 -12.68 12.52
C GLU A 69 27.52 -14.10 12.29
N GLU A 70 26.69 -14.58 13.22
CA GLU A 70 26.03 -15.88 13.15
C GLU A 70 25.12 -16.00 11.92
N PHE A 71 24.31 -14.98 11.65
CA PHE A 71 23.44 -14.97 10.47
C PHE A 71 24.25 -14.95 9.18
N THR A 72 25.27 -14.11 9.12
CA THR A 72 26.18 -14.01 7.96
C THR A 72 26.85 -15.37 7.69
N LYS A 73 27.28 -16.08 8.73
CA LYS A 73 27.88 -17.40 8.61
C LYS A 73 26.88 -18.43 8.06
N MET A 74 25.67 -18.50 8.61
CA MET A 74 24.60 -19.38 8.11
C MET A 74 24.23 -19.05 6.67
N ALA A 75 24.05 -17.77 6.34
CA ALA A 75 23.71 -17.34 4.99
C ALA A 75 24.79 -17.72 3.97
N SER A 76 26.06 -17.68 4.37
CA SER A 76 27.19 -18.07 3.52
C SER A 76 27.25 -19.58 3.21
N GLU A 77 26.49 -20.41 3.91
CA GLU A 77 26.33 -21.83 3.56
C GLU A 77 25.44 -22.02 2.30
N SER A 78 24.56 -21.07 2.01
CA SER A 78 23.72 -21.06 0.81
C SER A 78 24.51 -20.58 -0.41
N SER A 79 24.50 -21.36 -1.48
CA SER A 79 25.09 -20.95 -2.77
C SER A 79 24.48 -19.67 -3.31
N VAL A 80 23.17 -19.49 -3.12
CA VAL A 80 22.40 -18.31 -3.57
C VAL A 80 22.89 -17.05 -2.84
N PHE A 81 23.11 -17.12 -1.55
CA PHE A 81 23.63 -15.96 -0.80
C PHE A 81 25.10 -15.68 -1.13
N ARG A 82 25.92 -16.71 -1.30
CA ARG A 82 27.33 -16.52 -1.71
C ARG A 82 27.44 -15.76 -3.02
N GLU A 83 26.70 -16.16 -4.06
CA GLU A 83 26.66 -15.46 -5.34
C GLU A 83 26.25 -13.99 -5.23
N ARG A 84 25.40 -13.67 -4.25
CA ARG A 84 24.95 -12.31 -4.01
C ARG A 84 25.98 -11.51 -3.20
N PHE A 85 26.63 -12.13 -2.24
CA PHE A 85 27.71 -11.50 -1.46
C PHE A 85 28.94 -11.20 -2.29
N ASP A 86 29.22 -12.02 -3.32
CA ASP A 86 30.33 -11.78 -4.27
C ASP A 86 30.14 -10.50 -5.11
N LEU A 87 28.95 -9.90 -5.12
CA LEU A 87 28.67 -8.65 -5.84
C LEU A 87 28.91 -7.39 -4.98
N VAL A 88 29.25 -7.55 -3.73
CA VAL A 88 29.41 -6.47 -2.73
C VAL A 88 30.66 -6.70 -1.89
N ASP A 89 31.10 -5.65 -1.17
CA ASP A 89 32.32 -5.78 -0.34
C ASP A 89 32.04 -6.48 1.00
N SER A 90 30.79 -6.53 1.43
CA SER A 90 30.40 -7.21 2.67
C SER A 90 28.93 -7.65 2.63
N PRO A 91 28.54 -8.69 3.39
CA PRO A 91 27.14 -9.09 3.56
C PRO A 91 26.25 -7.94 4.06
N SER A 92 26.74 -7.09 4.95
CA SER A 92 25.99 -5.91 5.42
C SER A 92 25.64 -4.95 4.30
N GLU A 93 26.54 -4.74 3.34
CA GLU A 93 26.28 -3.92 2.17
C GLU A 93 25.17 -4.52 1.28
N TYR A 94 25.20 -5.83 1.08
CA TYR A 94 24.13 -6.54 0.38
C TYR A 94 22.76 -6.28 1.03
N TYR A 95 22.68 -6.42 2.35
CA TYR A 95 21.42 -6.24 3.07
C TYR A 95 20.93 -4.79 3.04
N ILE A 96 21.82 -3.81 3.12
CA ILE A 96 21.47 -2.40 2.93
C ILE A 96 20.84 -2.17 1.54
N ILE A 97 21.47 -2.70 0.49
CA ILE A 97 20.97 -2.57 -0.88
C ILE A 97 19.58 -3.20 -1.01
N VAL A 98 19.41 -4.44 -0.54
CA VAL A 98 18.13 -5.14 -0.61
C VAL A 98 17.06 -4.42 0.18
N SER A 99 17.38 -3.87 1.35
CA SER A 99 16.44 -3.08 2.15
C SER A 99 15.97 -1.82 1.43
N PHE A 100 16.82 -1.14 0.69
CA PHE A 100 16.42 -0.02 -0.16
C PHE A 100 15.50 -0.48 -1.31
N LEU A 101 15.84 -1.58 -1.97
CA LEU A 101 15.00 -2.13 -3.05
C LEU A 101 13.62 -2.54 -2.53
N ASP A 102 13.54 -3.14 -1.35
CA ASP A 102 12.28 -3.50 -0.70
C ASP A 102 11.48 -2.26 -0.31
N LEU A 103 12.15 -1.20 0.14
CA LEU A 103 11.51 0.08 0.43
C LEU A 103 10.93 0.73 -0.83
N PHE A 104 11.65 0.69 -1.96
CA PHE A 104 11.16 1.20 -3.23
C PHE A 104 9.95 0.40 -3.72
N GLU A 105 9.99 -0.93 -3.62
CA GLU A 105 8.86 -1.79 -3.96
C GLU A 105 7.63 -1.47 -3.10
N TYR A 106 7.82 -1.24 -1.81
CA TYR A 106 6.74 -0.85 -0.91
C TYR A 106 6.14 0.51 -1.28
N VAL A 107 6.96 1.53 -1.56
CA VAL A 107 6.48 2.85 -2.00
C VAL A 107 5.75 2.75 -3.34
N PHE A 108 6.27 1.97 -4.28
CA PHE A 108 5.59 1.68 -5.55
C PHE A 108 4.22 1.04 -5.33
N HIS A 109 4.12 0.08 -4.43
CA HIS A 109 2.86 -0.56 -4.05
C HIS A 109 1.86 0.43 -3.45
N LEU A 110 2.29 1.31 -2.55
CA LEU A 110 1.44 2.38 -2.00
C LEU A 110 0.93 3.32 -3.09
N ASN A 111 1.77 3.66 -4.07
CA ASN A 111 1.36 4.48 -5.21
C ASN A 111 0.30 3.78 -6.06
N LYS A 112 0.49 2.50 -6.35
CA LYS A 112 -0.47 1.66 -7.10
C LYS A 112 -1.84 1.60 -6.41
N MET A 113 -1.85 1.65 -5.08
CA MET A 113 -3.07 1.75 -4.27
C MET A 113 -3.65 3.18 -4.19
N GLN A 114 -3.07 4.15 -4.90
CA GLN A 114 -3.47 5.57 -4.89
C GLN A 114 -3.40 6.22 -3.48
N MET A 115 -2.44 5.79 -2.68
CA MET A 115 -2.24 6.26 -1.31
C MET A 115 -1.15 7.32 -1.18
N LEU A 116 -0.40 7.57 -2.24
CA LEU A 116 0.64 8.58 -2.27
C LEU A 116 0.22 9.78 -3.12
N ASP A 117 0.63 10.96 -2.66
CA ASP A 117 0.57 12.17 -3.48
C ASP A 117 1.55 12.06 -4.66
N GLU A 118 1.14 12.58 -5.83
CA GLU A 118 1.96 12.57 -7.04
C GLU A 118 3.34 13.22 -6.84
N THR A 119 3.41 14.27 -6.02
CA THR A 119 4.66 14.96 -5.70
C THR A 119 5.61 14.07 -4.91
N VAL A 120 5.06 13.28 -3.99
CA VAL A 120 5.82 12.30 -3.19
C VAL A 120 6.36 11.22 -4.11
N MET A 121 5.52 10.68 -5.00
CA MET A 121 5.94 9.64 -5.94
C MET A 121 7.06 10.13 -6.87
N LYS A 122 6.96 11.33 -7.45
CA LYS A 122 8.02 11.91 -8.29
C LYS A 122 9.36 12.05 -7.57
N ARG A 123 9.35 12.39 -6.28
CA ARG A 123 10.57 12.45 -5.47
C ARG A 123 11.19 11.06 -5.28
N TRP A 124 10.36 10.05 -5.08
CA TRP A 124 10.82 8.67 -4.96
C TRP A 124 11.36 8.12 -6.28
N GLU A 125 10.73 8.42 -7.40
CA GLU A 125 11.25 8.10 -8.74
C GLU A 125 12.65 8.68 -8.94
N ALA A 126 12.82 9.99 -8.70
CA ALA A 126 14.10 10.66 -8.84
C ALA A 126 15.18 10.09 -7.89
N LEU A 127 14.81 9.73 -6.66
CA LEU A 127 15.71 9.07 -5.72
C LEU A 127 16.10 7.68 -6.21
N THR A 128 15.13 6.90 -6.68
CA THR A 128 15.35 5.56 -7.22
C THR A 128 16.28 5.61 -8.42
N GLU A 129 16.04 6.50 -9.39
CA GLU A 129 16.95 6.72 -10.53
C GLU A 129 18.37 7.02 -10.05
N THR A 130 18.52 7.93 -9.09
CA THR A 130 19.83 8.33 -8.56
C THR A 130 20.54 7.14 -7.91
N ILE A 131 19.85 6.37 -7.08
CA ILE A 131 20.45 5.22 -6.40
C ILE A 131 20.79 4.11 -7.40
N MET A 132 19.98 3.88 -8.42
CA MET A 132 20.23 2.88 -9.45
C MET A 132 21.39 3.25 -10.39
N THR A 133 21.98 4.46 -10.30
CA THR A 133 23.26 4.77 -10.94
C THR A 133 24.46 4.12 -10.24
N ILE A 134 24.30 3.70 -8.97
CA ILE A 134 25.34 3.03 -8.19
C ILE A 134 25.52 1.60 -8.73
N PRO A 135 26.73 1.21 -9.22
CA PRO A 135 26.92 -0.07 -9.90
C PRO A 135 26.51 -1.28 -9.06
N LYS A 136 26.77 -1.27 -7.75
CA LYS A 136 26.40 -2.36 -6.85
C LYS A 136 24.87 -2.53 -6.71
N PHE A 137 24.12 -1.43 -6.61
CA PHE A 137 22.65 -1.48 -6.60
C PHE A 137 22.11 -2.12 -7.88
N ARG A 138 22.66 -1.70 -9.02
CA ARG A 138 22.27 -2.25 -10.32
C ARG A 138 22.59 -3.75 -10.43
N SER A 139 23.77 -4.17 -9.96
CA SER A 139 24.18 -5.58 -9.99
C SER A 139 23.28 -6.45 -9.13
N ILE A 140 22.97 -6.01 -7.91
CA ILE A 140 22.04 -6.71 -7.01
C ILE A 140 20.63 -6.71 -7.57
N TRP A 141 20.15 -5.61 -8.17
CA TRP A 141 18.87 -5.55 -8.85
C TRP A 141 18.74 -6.64 -9.92
N ILE A 142 19.68 -6.70 -10.85
CA ILE A 142 19.69 -7.69 -11.94
C ILE A 142 19.62 -9.13 -11.40
N LYS A 143 20.30 -9.42 -10.28
CA LYS A 143 20.33 -10.75 -9.67
C LYS A 143 19.06 -11.09 -8.86
N THR A 144 18.32 -10.08 -8.39
CA THR A 144 17.20 -10.30 -7.47
C THR A 144 15.83 -10.01 -8.08
N LYS A 145 15.76 -9.28 -9.20
CA LYS A 145 14.49 -8.86 -9.81
C LYS A 145 13.55 -10.03 -10.12
N GLU A 146 14.07 -11.15 -10.64
CA GLU A 146 13.26 -12.33 -10.98
C GLU A 146 12.67 -13.04 -9.75
N SER A 147 13.24 -12.84 -8.58
CA SER A 147 12.73 -13.42 -7.32
C SER A 147 11.72 -12.52 -6.61
N ARG A 148 11.43 -11.32 -7.16
CA ARG A 148 10.48 -10.38 -6.58
C ARG A 148 9.05 -10.72 -6.99
N PRO A 149 8.08 -10.60 -6.08
CA PRO A 149 6.69 -10.98 -6.35
C PRO A 149 5.97 -10.01 -7.29
N ASP A 150 6.30 -8.71 -7.27
CA ASP A 150 5.64 -7.68 -8.08
C ASP A 150 6.40 -7.45 -9.40
N LYS A 151 5.86 -8.01 -10.48
CA LYS A 151 6.43 -7.86 -11.83
C LYS A 151 6.32 -6.43 -12.35
N ASP A 152 5.25 -5.71 -12.01
CA ASP A 152 5.03 -4.33 -12.45
C ASP A 152 6.12 -3.43 -11.84
N PHE A 153 6.55 -3.71 -10.58
CA PHE A 153 7.68 -3.03 -9.98
C PHE A 153 8.98 -3.31 -10.75
N GLY A 154 9.16 -4.55 -11.20
CA GLY A 154 10.30 -4.93 -12.04
C GLY A 154 10.38 -4.11 -13.33
N GLU A 155 9.26 -4.02 -14.05
CA GLU A 155 9.14 -3.23 -15.28
C GLU A 155 9.35 -1.73 -15.01
N PHE A 156 8.83 -1.22 -13.90
CA PHE A 156 9.03 0.16 -13.48
C PHE A 156 10.52 0.48 -13.29
N ILE A 157 11.26 -0.30 -12.50
CA ILE A 157 12.70 -0.08 -12.28
C ILE A 157 13.48 -0.22 -13.59
N ASP A 158 13.19 -1.24 -14.40
CA ASP A 158 13.87 -1.44 -15.68
C ASP A 158 13.63 -0.25 -16.64
N SER A 159 12.45 0.38 -16.61
CA SER A 159 12.14 1.58 -17.40
C SER A 159 13.00 2.78 -16.99
N LEU A 160 13.27 2.96 -15.70
CA LEU A 160 14.15 4.01 -15.19
C LEU A 160 15.62 3.82 -15.62
N LEU A 161 16.04 2.56 -15.83
CA LEU A 161 17.40 2.23 -16.25
C LEU A 161 17.64 2.41 -17.75
N VAL A 162 16.59 2.36 -18.57
CA VAL A 162 16.69 2.48 -20.04
C VAL A 162 16.78 3.94 -20.49
N GLN A 163 16.34 4.90 -19.69
CA GLN A 163 16.28 6.32 -20.05
C GLN A 163 17.66 7.03 -20.01
N LYS A 164 18.75 6.33 -19.76
CA LYS A 164 20.16 6.81 -19.79
C LYS A 164 21.02 5.95 -20.68
#